data_d5b2340d4d42d7abb428ce5b499ec7d4
#
_entry.id   d5b2340d4d42d7abb428ce5b499ec7d4
#
_cell.length_a   1.000
_cell.length_b   1.000
_cell.length_c   1.000
_cell.angle_alpha   90.00
_cell.angle_beta   90.00
_cell.angle_gamma   90.00
#
_symmetry.space_group_name_H-M   'P 1'
#
loop_
_entity.id
_entity.type
_entity.pdbx_description
1 polymer ?
#
loop_
_entity_poly.entity_id
_entity_poly.type
_entity_poly.pdbx_seq_one_letter_code
_entity_poly.pdbx_strand_id
1 'polypeptide(L)'
;MLIKGYYLENFHSQLRNALSLLENIEEDLNISDFSPNEKQVLYTVAKATKKENNISDIVNSSGLSRSSVYKTLKKLVDRGTVTLIQSDHDKREFLVRLS
;
A
#
# COMPACT_ATOMS: atom_id res chain seq x y z
N MET A 1 14.12 -31.37 -14.70
CA MET A 1 12.86 -30.78 -14.46
C MET A 1 12.21 -30.15 -15.66
N LEU A 2 11.52 -31.00 -16.39
CA LEU A 2 10.75 -30.56 -17.53
C LEU A 2 9.72 -29.53 -17.17
N ILE A 3 9.18 -29.64 -15.97
CA ILE A 3 8.17 -28.75 -15.44
C ILE A 3 8.71 -27.34 -15.20
N LYS A 4 10.03 -27.21 -15.02
CA LYS A 4 10.65 -25.93 -14.72
C LYS A 4 10.50 -24.93 -15.87
N GLY A 5 10.68 -25.34 -17.11
CA GLY A 5 10.51 -24.46 -18.27
C GLY A 5 9.07 -23.99 -18.42
N TYR A 6 8.13 -24.94 -18.32
CA TYR A 6 6.71 -24.63 -18.35
C TYR A 6 6.30 -23.71 -17.21
N TYR A 7 6.80 -23.97 -16.00
CA TYR A 7 6.53 -23.17 -14.83
C TYR A 7 6.99 -21.71 -15.04
N LEU A 8 8.18 -21.51 -15.60
CA LEU A 8 8.71 -20.17 -15.82
C LEU A 8 7.89 -19.39 -16.86
N GLU A 9 7.43 -20.05 -17.92
CA GLU A 9 6.57 -19.42 -18.90
C GLU A 9 5.23 -19.03 -18.30
N ASN A 10 4.62 -19.94 -17.55
CA ASN A 10 3.36 -19.67 -16.88
C ASN A 10 3.50 -18.55 -15.84
N PHE A 11 4.58 -18.57 -15.08
CA PHE A 11 4.86 -17.51 -14.10
C PHE A 11 4.99 -16.15 -14.78
N HIS A 12 5.75 -16.10 -15.89
CA HIS A 12 5.95 -14.87 -16.63
C HIS A 12 4.63 -14.33 -17.19
N SER A 13 3.80 -15.19 -17.75
CA SER A 13 2.49 -14.77 -18.29
C SER A 13 1.58 -14.26 -17.18
N GLN A 14 1.53 -14.97 -16.06
CA GLN A 14 0.69 -14.56 -14.93
C GLN A 14 1.17 -13.24 -14.36
N LEU A 15 2.47 -13.07 -14.21
CA LEU A 15 3.02 -11.82 -13.69
C LEU A 15 2.72 -10.66 -14.63
N ARG A 16 2.90 -10.85 -15.94
CA ARG A 16 2.58 -9.83 -16.93
C ARG A 16 1.11 -9.43 -16.86
N ASN A 17 0.21 -10.39 -16.76
CA ASN A 17 -1.22 -10.13 -16.69
C ASN A 17 -1.57 -9.37 -15.39
N ALA A 18 -0.97 -9.76 -14.28
CA ALA A 18 -1.20 -9.09 -13.00
C ALA A 18 -0.69 -7.64 -13.04
N LEU A 19 0.48 -7.42 -13.61
CA LEU A 19 1.04 -6.06 -13.74
C LEU A 19 0.17 -5.18 -14.63
N SER A 20 -0.30 -5.72 -15.76
CA SER A 20 -1.17 -4.98 -16.67
C SER A 20 -2.49 -4.62 -15.99
N LEU A 21 -3.08 -5.55 -15.25
CA LEU A 21 -4.30 -5.30 -14.50
C LEU A 21 -4.09 -4.23 -13.44
N LEU A 22 -2.99 -4.32 -12.70
CA LEU A 22 -2.67 -3.34 -11.67
C LEU A 22 -2.48 -1.95 -12.26
N GLU A 23 -1.74 -1.84 -13.38
CA GLU A 23 -1.54 -0.56 -14.06
C GLU A 23 -2.85 0.08 -14.48
N ASN A 24 -3.77 -0.72 -15.02
CA ASN A 24 -5.09 -0.22 -15.42
C ASN A 24 -5.89 0.26 -14.22
N ILE A 25 -5.85 -0.47 -13.12
CA ILE A 25 -6.54 -0.08 -11.89
C ILE A 25 -5.93 1.21 -11.31
N GLU A 26 -4.62 1.32 -11.33
CA GLU A 26 -3.94 2.53 -10.85
C GLU A 26 -4.32 3.75 -11.68
N GLU A 27 -4.44 3.59 -12.97
CA GLU A 27 -4.92 4.68 -13.85
C GLU A 27 -6.35 5.07 -13.51
N ASP A 28 -7.23 4.08 -13.36
CA ASP A 28 -8.64 4.33 -13.03
C ASP A 28 -8.79 5.04 -11.68
N LEU A 29 -7.92 4.74 -10.73
CA LEU A 29 -7.93 5.34 -9.41
C LEU A 29 -7.12 6.64 -9.32
N ASN A 30 -6.47 7.04 -10.42
CA ASN A 30 -5.61 8.24 -10.48
C ASN A 30 -4.43 8.18 -9.50
N ILE A 31 -3.85 7.00 -9.33
CA ILE A 31 -2.68 6.81 -8.46
C ILE A 31 -1.44 6.38 -9.23
N SER A 32 -1.48 6.42 -10.57
CA SER A 32 -0.35 5.99 -11.40
C SER A 32 0.93 6.76 -11.12
N ASP A 33 0.82 8.03 -10.77
CA ASP A 33 1.95 8.92 -10.52
C ASP A 33 2.46 8.89 -9.08
N PHE A 34 1.85 8.07 -8.23
CA PHE A 34 2.31 7.93 -6.86
C PHE A 34 3.69 7.27 -6.83
N SER A 35 4.54 7.69 -5.90
CA SER A 35 5.85 7.08 -5.72
C SER A 35 5.72 5.63 -5.23
N PRO A 36 6.77 4.81 -5.38
CA PRO A 36 6.74 3.44 -4.85
C PRO A 36 6.40 3.37 -3.36
N ASN A 37 6.94 4.27 -2.55
CA ASN A 37 6.63 4.30 -1.12
C ASN A 37 5.17 4.67 -0.86
N GLU A 38 4.65 5.63 -1.62
CA GLU A 38 3.24 6.02 -1.51
C GLU A 38 2.32 4.85 -1.86
N LYS A 39 2.62 4.14 -2.95
CA LYS A 39 1.84 2.95 -3.32
C LYS A 39 1.94 1.87 -2.27
N GLN A 40 3.14 1.64 -1.74
CA GLN A 40 3.36 0.59 -0.74
C GLN A 40 2.56 0.84 0.54
N VAL A 41 2.59 2.06 1.05
CA VAL A 41 1.82 2.42 2.24
C VAL A 41 0.32 2.36 1.96
N LEU A 42 -0.11 2.91 0.83
CA LEU A 42 -1.52 2.90 0.44
C LEU A 42 -2.04 1.47 0.35
N TYR A 43 -1.30 0.57 -0.30
CA TYR A 43 -1.71 -0.83 -0.44
C TYR A 43 -1.67 -1.57 0.89
N THR A 44 -0.73 -1.24 1.77
CA THR A 44 -0.68 -1.82 3.11
C THR A 44 -1.95 -1.47 3.89
N VAL A 45 -2.38 -0.22 3.83
CA VAL A 45 -3.63 0.22 4.48
C VAL A 45 -4.82 -0.47 3.84
N ALA A 46 -4.84 -0.58 2.51
CA ALA A 46 -5.95 -1.21 1.79
C ALA A 46 -6.07 -2.71 2.08
N LYS A 47 -4.95 -3.40 2.25
CA LYS A 47 -4.94 -4.85 2.54
C LYS A 47 -5.36 -5.18 3.96
N ALA A 48 -5.22 -4.24 4.88
CA ALA A 48 -5.48 -4.49 6.29
C ALA A 48 -6.95 -4.86 6.50
N THR A 49 -7.19 -5.83 7.37
CA THR A 49 -8.55 -6.26 7.69
C THR A 49 -9.25 -5.27 8.61
N LYS A 50 -8.49 -4.45 9.31
CA LYS A 50 -9.04 -3.41 10.18
C LYS A 50 -9.34 -2.17 9.35
N LYS A 51 -10.42 -1.50 9.67
CA LYS A 51 -10.78 -0.25 9.03
C LYS A 51 -9.79 0.87 9.38
N GLU A 52 -9.29 0.86 10.60
CA GLU A 52 -8.33 1.84 11.10
C GLU A 52 -7.09 1.10 11.58
N ASN A 53 -5.92 1.61 11.21
CA ASN A 53 -4.65 0.98 11.50
C ASN A 53 -3.73 1.95 12.23
N ASN A 54 -3.01 1.48 13.24
CA ASN A 54 -2.02 2.32 13.89
C ASN A 54 -0.73 2.34 13.06
N ILE A 55 0.13 3.31 13.36
CA ILE A 55 1.37 3.53 12.61
C ILE A 55 2.30 2.30 12.73
N SER A 56 2.36 1.69 13.91
CA SER A 56 3.23 0.53 14.13
C SER A 56 2.86 -0.65 13.24
N ASP A 57 1.56 -0.89 13.06
CA ASP A 57 1.09 -1.95 12.16
C ASP A 57 1.50 -1.67 10.72
N ILE A 58 1.42 -0.42 10.29
CA ILE A 58 1.82 -0.02 8.95
C ILE A 58 3.33 -0.18 8.76
N VAL A 59 4.12 0.23 9.75
CA VAL A 59 5.57 0.04 9.70
C VAL A 59 5.91 -1.44 9.56
N ASN A 60 5.31 -2.30 10.38
CA ASN A 60 5.57 -3.73 10.37
C ASN A 60 5.15 -4.39 9.06
N SER A 61 4.01 -4.00 8.52
CA SER A 61 3.46 -4.64 7.31
C SER A 61 4.06 -4.09 6.03
N SER A 62 4.44 -2.82 5.99
CA SER A 62 5.01 -2.21 4.78
C SER A 62 6.49 -2.54 4.60
N GLY A 63 7.21 -2.87 5.67
CA GLY A 63 8.64 -3.05 5.62
C GLY A 63 9.44 -1.75 5.52
N LEU A 64 8.78 -0.61 5.57
CA LEU A 64 9.44 0.69 5.54
C LEU A 64 9.82 1.14 6.95
N SER A 65 10.81 2.02 7.03
CA SER A 65 11.18 2.62 8.32
C SER A 65 10.04 3.51 8.83
N ARG A 66 10.00 3.73 10.14
CA ARG A 66 8.98 4.58 10.74
C ARG A 66 9.02 6.00 10.16
N SER A 67 10.22 6.56 9.98
CA SER A 67 10.34 7.90 9.39
C SER A 67 9.84 7.94 7.96
N SER A 68 10.08 6.90 7.16
CA SER A 68 9.56 6.82 5.79
C SER A 68 8.04 6.71 5.79
N VAL A 69 7.46 5.94 6.71
CA VAL A 69 6.02 5.82 6.84
C VAL A 69 5.38 7.18 7.17
N TYR A 70 5.94 7.91 8.13
CA TYR A 70 5.41 9.23 8.49
C TYR A 70 5.48 10.21 7.32
N LYS A 71 6.61 10.27 6.63
CA LYS A 71 6.76 11.15 5.45
C LYS A 71 5.75 10.79 4.36
N THR A 72 5.60 9.49 4.11
CA THR A 72 4.70 8.99 3.08
C THR A 72 3.25 9.26 3.43
N LEU A 73 2.86 9.03 4.69
CA LEU A 73 1.50 9.29 5.14
C LEU A 73 1.14 10.77 4.98
N LYS A 74 2.06 11.67 5.27
CA LYS A 74 1.82 13.10 5.06
C LYS A 74 1.49 13.40 3.61
N LYS A 75 2.23 12.81 2.68
CA LYS A 75 1.97 12.97 1.25
C LYS A 75 0.62 12.39 0.85
N LEU A 76 0.27 11.23 1.37
CA LEU A 76 -1.01 10.57 1.08
C LEU A 76 -2.20 11.37 1.65
N VAL A 77 -2.03 11.97 2.82
CA VAL A 77 -3.04 12.88 3.38
C VAL A 77 -3.21 14.10 2.48
N ASP A 78 -2.11 14.69 2.04
CA ASP A 78 -2.14 15.84 1.14
C ASP A 78 -2.83 15.51 -0.19
N ARG A 79 -2.70 14.27 -0.66
CA ARG A 79 -3.39 13.81 -1.88
C ARG A 79 -4.85 13.43 -1.62
N GLY A 80 -5.27 13.37 -0.37
CA GLY A 80 -6.65 13.03 -0.01
C GLY A 80 -6.98 11.55 -0.03
N THR A 81 -5.97 10.66 -0.08
CA THR A 81 -6.20 9.21 -0.19
C THR A 81 -6.31 8.52 1.15
N VAL A 82 -5.70 9.07 2.18
CA VAL A 82 -5.83 8.54 3.55
C VAL A 82 -6.20 9.67 4.51
N THR A 83 -6.80 9.29 5.62
CA THR A 83 -7.17 10.20 6.71
C THR A 83 -6.47 9.73 7.98
N LEU A 84 -5.88 10.69 8.70
CA LEU A 84 -5.32 10.44 10.02
C LEU A 84 -6.34 10.83 11.08
N ILE A 85 -6.56 9.93 12.03
CA ILE A 85 -7.51 10.12 13.13
C ILE A 85 -6.73 9.98 14.42
N GLN A 86 -6.90 10.93 15.34
CA GLN A 86 -6.31 10.82 16.65
C GLN A 86 -7.04 9.74 17.44
N SER A 87 -6.30 8.87 18.12
CA SER A 87 -6.90 7.81 18.93
C SER A 87 -7.61 8.39 20.16
N ASP A 88 -8.82 7.88 20.45
CA ASP A 88 -9.55 8.25 21.66
C ASP A 88 -8.88 7.69 22.91
N HIS A 89 -8.14 6.59 22.78
CA HIS A 89 -7.49 5.92 23.91
C HIS A 89 -6.14 6.53 24.27
N ASP A 90 -5.39 6.99 23.26
CA ASP A 90 -4.09 7.61 23.45
C ASP A 90 -3.94 8.74 22.44
N LYS A 91 -3.98 9.98 22.93
CA LYS A 91 -3.89 11.17 22.07
C LYS A 91 -2.56 11.31 21.34
N ARG A 92 -1.56 10.52 21.74
CA ARG A 92 -0.26 10.51 21.07
C ARG A 92 -0.24 9.53 19.89
N GLU A 93 -1.26 8.69 19.76
CA GLU A 93 -1.37 7.71 18.71
C GLU A 93 -2.34 8.19 17.63
N PHE A 94 -1.93 8.01 16.38
CA PHE A 94 -2.79 8.27 15.22
C PHE A 94 -3.20 6.96 14.58
N LEU A 95 -4.44 6.95 14.11
CA LEU A 95 -4.98 5.84 13.32
C LEU A 95 -5.08 6.30 11.87
N VAL A 96 -4.86 5.36 10.96
CA VAL A 96 -4.87 5.61 9.52
C VAL A 96 -5.97 4.80 8.87
N ARG A 97 -6.75 5.45 8.01
CA ARG A 97 -7.75 4.77 7.21
C ARG A 97 -7.76 5.34 5.79
N LEU A 98 -8.31 4.57 4.86
CA LEU A 98 -8.57 5.10 3.51
C LEU A 98 -9.65 6.18 3.59
N SER A 99 -9.46 7.23 2.84
CA SER A 99 -10.42 8.33 2.80
C SER A 99 -11.71 7.96 2.09
#